data_860c664536cf04432ee60fc359da6352
#
_entry.id   860c664536cf04432ee60fc359da6352
#
_cell.length_a   1.000
_cell.length_b   1.000
_cell.length_c   1.000
_cell.angle_alpha   90.00
_cell.angle_beta   90.00
_cell.angle_gamma   90.00
#
_symmetry.space_group_name_H-M   'P 1'
#
loop_
_entity.id
_entity.type
_entity.pdbx_description
1 polymer ?
#
loop_
_entity_poly.entity_id
_entity_poly.type
_entity_poly.pdbx_seq_one_letter_code
_entity_poly.pdbx_strand_id
1 'polypeptide(L)'
;MVISISLDQQINRLGFLSAIVVIVTAVISAFIPLDAPGGYNSEHADRVAWLSANRETFIAGWVNQIVAMLSLSGVFFAIAWRIAANNPLRGILAAMVMLMSVMAFIIPKFIAVWTIPLLADTISSGVVGSDLADPLLRILNVSIPFSLYTSFDYLGFWLYSVFALMVAVPLYGPALATKISSVSLGLFGIIYHVLLLALWAGEIASADIESSFLGASLLLLVVNIAMAFQFKGAMDSEKK
;
A
#
# COMPACT_ATOMS: atom_id res chain seq x y z
N MET A 1 23.26 29.28 -17.59
CA MET A 1 23.01 29.39 -16.15
C MET A 1 22.21 28.18 -15.74
N VAL A 2 22.84 27.19 -15.10
CA VAL A 2 22.13 26.00 -14.59
C VAL A 2 21.50 26.40 -13.27
N ILE A 3 20.19 26.55 -13.23
CA ILE A 3 19.47 26.79 -11.98
C ILE A 3 19.55 25.49 -11.18
N SER A 4 20.39 25.45 -10.16
CA SER A 4 20.46 24.29 -9.25
C SER A 4 19.19 24.30 -8.38
N ILE A 5 18.28 23.36 -8.65
CA ILE A 5 17.10 23.12 -7.81
C ILE A 5 17.58 22.58 -6.47
N SER A 6 17.13 23.15 -5.35
CA SER A 6 17.50 22.68 -4.01
C SER A 6 16.98 21.24 -3.79
N LEU A 7 17.65 20.47 -2.92
CA LEU A 7 17.20 19.11 -2.60
C LEU A 7 15.79 19.13 -1.97
N ASP A 8 15.49 20.08 -1.13
CA ASP A 8 14.16 20.22 -0.52
C ASP A 8 13.09 20.46 -1.59
N GLN A 9 13.38 21.25 -2.62
CA GLN A 9 12.47 21.48 -3.74
C GLN A 9 12.25 20.20 -4.57
N GLN A 10 13.30 19.41 -4.79
CA GLN A 10 13.18 18.11 -5.46
C GLN A 10 12.31 17.14 -4.66
N ILE A 11 12.49 17.08 -3.33
CA ILE A 11 11.70 16.22 -2.43
C ILE A 11 10.24 16.68 -2.35
N ASN A 12 9.97 17.99 -2.27
CA ASN A 12 8.60 18.52 -2.30
C ASN A 12 7.92 18.16 -3.63
N ARG A 13 8.63 18.26 -4.76
CA ARG A 13 8.14 17.85 -6.07
C ARG A 13 7.87 16.36 -6.16
N LEU A 14 8.78 15.52 -5.66
CA LEU A 14 8.59 14.07 -5.56
C LEU A 14 7.34 13.75 -4.75
N GLY A 15 7.19 14.33 -3.55
CA GLY A 15 6.03 14.12 -2.69
C GLY A 15 4.71 14.53 -3.35
N PHE A 16 4.69 15.67 -4.03
CA PHE A 16 3.51 16.14 -4.76
C PHE A 16 3.14 15.22 -5.92
N LEU A 17 4.08 14.89 -6.80
CA LEU A 17 3.83 13.99 -7.94
C LEU A 17 3.40 12.60 -7.47
N SER A 18 4.06 12.06 -6.45
CA SER A 18 3.69 10.80 -5.82
C SER A 18 2.26 10.83 -5.29
N ALA A 19 1.85 11.92 -4.63
CA ALA A 19 0.48 12.06 -4.13
C ALA A 19 -0.56 12.09 -5.26
N ILE A 20 -0.26 12.75 -6.38
CA ILE A 20 -1.14 12.74 -7.56
C ILE A 20 -1.26 11.34 -8.16
N VAL A 21 -0.14 10.62 -8.29
CA VAL A 21 -0.14 9.25 -8.83
C VAL A 21 -0.96 8.31 -7.92
N VAL A 22 -0.87 8.44 -6.58
CA VAL A 22 -1.73 7.67 -5.66
C VAL A 22 -3.21 7.92 -5.93
N ILE A 23 -3.62 9.16 -6.15
CA ILE A 23 -5.03 9.48 -6.44
C ILE A 23 -5.46 8.85 -7.77
N VAL A 24 -4.63 8.97 -8.81
CA VAL A 24 -4.92 8.39 -10.14
C VAL A 24 -5.03 6.86 -10.04
N THR A 25 -4.09 6.21 -9.38
CA THR A 25 -4.11 4.75 -9.21
C THR A 25 -5.29 4.27 -8.36
N ALA A 26 -5.71 5.04 -7.34
CA ALA A 26 -6.91 4.74 -6.55
C ALA A 26 -8.18 4.81 -7.42
N VAL A 27 -8.29 5.80 -8.31
CA VAL A 27 -9.41 5.88 -9.26
C VAL A 27 -9.39 4.68 -10.23
N ILE A 28 -8.23 4.33 -10.78
CA ILE A 28 -8.08 3.17 -11.68
C ILE A 28 -8.49 1.88 -10.96
N SER A 29 -8.10 1.70 -9.70
CA SER A 29 -8.43 0.51 -8.89
C SER A 29 -9.92 0.31 -8.68
N ALA A 30 -10.74 1.35 -8.77
CA ALA A 30 -12.21 1.23 -8.69
C ALA A 30 -12.83 0.53 -9.91
N PHE A 31 -12.10 0.43 -11.01
CA PHE A 31 -12.60 -0.12 -12.27
C PHE A 31 -11.92 -1.44 -12.68
N ILE A 32 -10.81 -1.81 -12.06
CA ILE A 32 -10.04 -3.00 -12.41
C ILE A 32 -10.13 -3.99 -11.24
N PRO A 33 -10.75 -5.17 -11.42
CA PRO A 33 -10.83 -6.17 -10.36
C PRO A 33 -9.45 -6.76 -10.05
N LEU A 34 -9.21 -7.01 -8.76
CA LEU A 34 -7.95 -7.58 -8.26
C LEU A 34 -8.06 -9.08 -7.93
N ASP A 35 -9.26 -9.66 -8.02
CA ASP A 35 -9.53 -11.10 -7.88
C ASP A 35 -10.87 -11.46 -8.52
N ALA A 36 -11.17 -12.75 -8.53
CA ALA A 36 -12.46 -13.28 -8.99
C ALA A 36 -13.65 -12.66 -8.22
N PRO A 37 -14.80 -12.50 -8.86
CA PRO A 37 -16.01 -12.07 -8.20
C PRO A 37 -16.32 -12.96 -6.98
N GLY A 38 -16.69 -12.33 -5.86
CA GLY A 38 -16.90 -13.06 -4.60
C GLY A 38 -15.69 -13.06 -3.66
N GLY A 39 -14.50 -12.71 -4.13
CA GLY A 39 -13.30 -12.58 -3.29
C GLY A 39 -13.06 -13.84 -2.45
N TYR A 40 -13.00 -13.69 -1.11
CA TYR A 40 -12.78 -14.81 -0.18
C TYR A 40 -13.80 -15.96 -0.33
N ASN A 41 -15.05 -15.66 -0.69
CA ASN A 41 -16.12 -16.64 -0.83
C ASN A 41 -16.18 -17.32 -2.21
N SER A 42 -15.30 -16.96 -3.14
CA SER A 42 -15.25 -17.58 -4.48
C SER A 42 -14.74 -19.00 -4.38
N GLU A 43 -15.44 -19.94 -5.03
CA GLU A 43 -14.97 -21.31 -5.16
C GLU A 43 -13.65 -21.37 -5.92
N HIS A 44 -12.78 -22.31 -5.54
CA HIS A 44 -11.42 -22.38 -6.11
C HIS A 44 -11.44 -22.62 -7.63
N ALA A 45 -12.33 -23.49 -8.12
CA ALA A 45 -12.45 -23.77 -9.55
C ALA A 45 -12.90 -22.54 -10.35
N ASP A 46 -13.87 -21.77 -9.82
CA ASP A 46 -14.35 -20.53 -10.45
C ASP A 46 -13.24 -19.46 -10.47
N ARG A 47 -12.45 -19.38 -9.42
CA ARG A 47 -11.28 -18.48 -9.37
C ARG A 47 -10.23 -18.83 -10.42
N VAL A 48 -9.88 -20.12 -10.57
CA VAL A 48 -8.95 -20.59 -11.61
C VAL A 48 -9.47 -20.22 -12.99
N ALA A 49 -10.73 -20.51 -13.27
CA ALA A 49 -11.36 -20.19 -14.55
C ALA A 49 -11.36 -18.67 -14.81
N TRP A 50 -11.68 -17.86 -13.78
CA TRP A 50 -11.69 -16.41 -13.90
C TRP A 50 -10.29 -15.84 -14.15
N LEU A 51 -9.27 -16.30 -13.41
CA LEU A 51 -7.88 -15.86 -13.56
C LEU A 51 -7.34 -16.16 -14.96
N SER A 52 -7.63 -17.35 -15.51
CA SER A 52 -7.24 -17.69 -16.87
C SER A 52 -7.96 -16.84 -17.91
N ALA A 53 -9.26 -16.59 -17.72
CA ALA A 53 -10.06 -15.79 -18.67
C ALA A 53 -9.74 -14.28 -18.59
N ASN A 54 -9.31 -13.77 -17.44
CA ASN A 54 -9.09 -12.35 -17.18
C ASN A 54 -7.60 -12.01 -16.88
N ARG A 55 -6.68 -12.84 -17.33
CA ARG A 55 -5.25 -12.78 -17.02
C ARG A 55 -4.65 -11.39 -17.19
N GLU A 56 -4.89 -10.74 -18.31
CA GLU A 56 -4.33 -9.42 -18.64
C GLU A 56 -4.89 -8.33 -17.71
N THR A 57 -6.18 -8.35 -17.47
CA THR A 57 -6.84 -7.39 -16.57
C THR A 57 -6.35 -7.56 -15.12
N PHE A 58 -6.21 -8.80 -14.66
CA PHE A 58 -5.65 -9.11 -13.35
C PHE A 58 -4.22 -8.59 -13.20
N ILE A 59 -3.34 -8.87 -14.18
CA ILE A 59 -1.97 -8.35 -14.19
C ILE A 59 -1.95 -6.82 -14.19
N ALA A 60 -2.76 -6.18 -15.04
CA ALA A 60 -2.84 -4.72 -15.10
C ALA A 60 -3.28 -4.11 -13.75
N GLY A 61 -4.26 -4.73 -13.08
CA GLY A 61 -4.71 -4.33 -11.75
C GLY A 61 -3.60 -4.39 -10.72
N TRP A 62 -2.85 -5.48 -10.69
CA TRP A 62 -1.74 -5.64 -9.73
C TRP A 62 -0.51 -4.77 -10.05
N VAL A 63 -0.23 -4.50 -11.33
CA VAL A 63 0.77 -3.47 -11.72
C VAL A 63 0.33 -2.09 -11.22
N ASN A 64 -0.96 -1.74 -11.36
CA ASN A 64 -1.49 -0.50 -10.79
C ASN A 64 -1.32 -0.44 -9.26
N GLN A 65 -1.50 -1.56 -8.54
CA GLN A 65 -1.25 -1.64 -7.09
C GLN A 65 0.24 -1.44 -6.74
N ILE A 66 1.16 -1.96 -7.55
CA ILE A 66 2.60 -1.70 -7.39
C ILE A 66 2.90 -0.20 -7.54
N VAL A 67 2.37 0.43 -8.58
CA VAL A 67 2.54 1.88 -8.80
C VAL A 67 1.94 2.68 -7.65
N ALA A 68 0.75 2.33 -7.17
CA ALA A 68 0.09 2.96 -6.02
C ALA A 68 0.97 2.88 -4.76
N MET A 69 1.46 1.68 -4.43
CA MET A 69 2.31 1.41 -3.27
C MET A 69 3.62 2.19 -3.32
N LEU A 70 4.33 2.17 -4.45
CA LEU A 70 5.57 2.91 -4.62
C LEU A 70 5.35 4.42 -4.53
N SER A 71 4.24 4.90 -5.09
CA SER A 71 3.88 6.32 -5.02
C SER A 71 3.52 6.76 -3.59
N LEU A 72 2.73 5.98 -2.85
CA LEU A 72 2.44 6.26 -1.45
C LEU A 72 3.71 6.27 -0.60
N SER A 73 4.64 5.35 -0.89
CA SER A 73 5.96 5.32 -0.25
C SER A 73 6.79 6.57 -0.58
N GLY A 74 6.66 7.12 -1.78
CA GLY A 74 7.26 8.41 -2.15
C GLY A 74 6.72 9.58 -1.32
N VAL A 75 5.41 9.62 -1.04
CA VAL A 75 4.80 10.58 -0.10
C VAL A 75 5.39 10.43 1.31
N PHE A 76 5.47 9.20 1.80
CA PHE A 76 6.01 8.92 3.14
C PHE A 76 7.50 9.24 3.25
N PHE A 77 8.27 8.98 2.20
CA PHE A 77 9.67 9.40 2.14
C PHE A 77 9.81 10.93 2.24
N ALA A 78 8.98 11.68 1.51
CA ALA A 78 8.98 13.14 1.59
C ALA A 78 8.57 13.65 2.99
N ILE A 79 7.64 12.97 3.68
CA ILE A 79 7.32 13.26 5.08
C ILE A 79 8.52 12.99 5.99
N ALA A 80 9.16 11.82 5.87
CA ALA A 80 10.33 11.46 6.67
C ALA A 80 11.48 12.47 6.48
N TRP A 81 11.72 12.92 5.24
CA TRP A 81 12.71 13.96 4.94
C TRP A 81 12.43 15.28 5.67
N ARG A 82 11.18 15.75 5.65
CA ARG A 82 10.78 16.97 6.37
C ARG A 82 11.01 16.85 7.88
N ILE A 83 10.78 15.68 8.45
CA ILE A 83 11.02 15.42 9.86
C ILE A 83 12.52 15.37 10.15
N ALA A 84 13.32 14.81 9.24
CA ALA A 84 14.77 14.73 9.38
C ALA A 84 15.42 16.11 9.50
N ALA A 85 14.84 17.16 8.93
CA ALA A 85 15.34 18.54 9.06
C ALA A 85 15.41 19.02 10.51
N ASN A 86 14.47 18.59 11.38
CA ASN A 86 14.43 18.97 12.79
C ASN A 86 14.83 17.82 13.75
N ASN A 87 14.67 16.59 13.32
CA ASN A 87 14.99 15.37 14.07
C ASN A 87 15.60 14.32 13.14
N PRO A 88 16.90 14.40 12.82
CA PRO A 88 17.54 13.53 11.82
C PRO A 88 17.41 12.04 12.14
N LEU A 89 17.61 11.64 13.39
CA LEU A 89 17.51 10.23 13.79
C LEU A 89 16.11 9.67 13.53
N ARG A 90 15.08 10.40 13.94
CA ARG A 90 13.68 9.98 13.76
C ARG A 90 13.30 9.91 12.27
N GLY A 91 13.74 10.88 11.47
CA GLY A 91 13.51 10.88 10.03
C GLY A 91 14.18 9.68 9.33
N ILE A 92 15.43 9.36 9.69
CA ILE A 92 16.16 8.21 9.16
C ILE A 92 15.45 6.90 9.55
N LEU A 93 15.11 6.72 10.83
CA LEU A 93 14.42 5.52 11.30
C LEU A 93 13.05 5.36 10.61
N ALA A 94 12.29 6.44 10.44
CA ALA A 94 11.03 6.41 9.71
C ALA A 94 11.23 6.00 8.24
N ALA A 95 12.24 6.53 7.57
CA ALA A 95 12.57 6.14 6.20
C ALA A 95 12.99 4.67 6.09
N MET A 96 13.72 4.13 7.08
CA MET A 96 14.07 2.70 7.13
C MET A 96 12.82 1.82 7.28
N VAL A 97 11.92 2.15 8.20
CA VAL A 97 10.66 1.41 8.39
C VAL A 97 9.81 1.46 7.13
N MET A 98 9.72 2.61 6.47
CA MET A 98 9.03 2.74 5.18
C MET A 98 9.66 1.86 4.11
N LEU A 99 10.98 1.80 4.00
CA LEU A 99 11.68 0.94 3.05
C LEU A 99 11.40 -0.55 3.33
N MET A 100 11.40 -0.96 4.60
CA MET A 100 11.04 -2.34 4.99
C MET A 100 9.59 -2.66 4.59
N SER A 101 8.67 -1.71 4.72
CA SER A 101 7.29 -1.86 4.25
C SER A 101 7.22 -2.07 2.74
N VAL A 102 7.97 -1.29 1.95
CA VAL A 102 8.07 -1.49 0.48
C VAL A 102 8.54 -2.89 0.16
N MET A 103 9.56 -3.40 0.87
CA MET A 103 10.07 -4.76 0.66
C MET A 103 9.02 -5.83 1.01
N ALA A 104 8.24 -5.62 2.06
CA ALA A 104 7.15 -6.52 2.43
C ALA A 104 6.04 -6.53 1.37
N PHE A 105 5.65 -5.38 0.85
CA PHE A 105 4.59 -5.26 -0.15
C PHE A 105 4.98 -5.72 -1.55
N ILE A 106 6.23 -5.50 -1.99
CA ILE A 106 6.63 -5.82 -3.36
C ILE A 106 6.61 -7.32 -3.62
N ILE A 107 6.91 -8.14 -2.60
CA ILE A 107 6.93 -9.59 -2.69
C ILE A 107 5.55 -10.14 -3.11
N PRO A 108 4.45 -9.91 -2.34
CA PRO A 108 3.14 -10.44 -2.71
C PRO A 108 2.63 -9.83 -4.02
N LYS A 109 2.86 -8.54 -4.27
CA LYS A 109 2.42 -7.91 -5.51
C LYS A 109 3.12 -8.47 -6.73
N PHE A 110 4.41 -8.81 -6.62
CA PHE A 110 5.12 -9.49 -7.71
C PHE A 110 4.65 -10.94 -7.90
N ILE A 111 4.32 -11.64 -6.82
CA ILE A 111 3.66 -12.96 -6.89
C ILE A 111 2.33 -12.86 -7.63
N ALA A 112 1.52 -11.83 -7.38
CA ALA A 112 0.26 -11.63 -8.08
C ALA A 112 0.46 -11.37 -9.58
N VAL A 113 1.45 -10.57 -9.96
CA VAL A 113 1.72 -10.25 -11.38
C VAL A 113 2.33 -11.42 -12.14
N TRP A 114 3.17 -12.21 -11.48
CA TRP A 114 3.99 -13.24 -12.12
C TRP A 114 3.48 -14.65 -11.87
N THR A 115 3.41 -15.05 -10.60
CA THR A 115 3.22 -16.46 -10.23
C THR A 115 1.76 -16.90 -10.36
N ILE A 116 0.83 -16.10 -9.83
CA ILE A 116 -0.61 -16.45 -9.82
C ILE A 116 -1.17 -16.71 -11.21
N PRO A 117 -0.94 -15.85 -12.23
CA PRO A 117 -1.43 -16.11 -13.58
C PRO A 117 -0.84 -17.37 -14.20
N LEU A 118 0.44 -17.65 -13.98
CA LEU A 118 1.07 -18.87 -14.49
C LEU A 118 0.52 -20.14 -13.85
N LEU A 119 0.24 -20.12 -12.54
CA LEU A 119 -0.39 -21.23 -11.85
C LEU A 119 -1.80 -21.48 -12.37
N ALA A 120 -2.60 -20.43 -12.55
CA ALA A 120 -3.97 -20.55 -13.09
C ALA A 120 -3.98 -21.14 -14.51
N ASP A 121 -3.08 -20.67 -15.38
CA ASP A 121 -2.92 -21.21 -16.74
C ASP A 121 -2.49 -22.68 -16.74
N THR A 122 -1.57 -23.06 -15.84
CA THR A 122 -1.08 -24.46 -15.70
C THR A 122 -2.21 -25.39 -15.24
N ILE A 123 -3.02 -24.97 -14.27
CA ILE A 123 -4.16 -25.74 -13.76
C ILE A 123 -5.22 -25.88 -14.86
N SER A 124 -5.58 -24.77 -15.52
CA SER A 124 -6.62 -24.76 -16.57
C SER A 124 -6.26 -25.60 -17.78
N SER A 125 -4.97 -25.66 -18.14
CA SER A 125 -4.47 -26.42 -19.28
C SER A 125 -4.29 -27.92 -18.98
N GLY A 126 -4.30 -28.34 -17.71
CA GLY A 126 -4.09 -29.73 -17.30
C GLY A 126 -2.73 -30.30 -17.71
N VAL A 127 -1.71 -29.43 -17.91
CA VAL A 127 -0.35 -29.85 -18.30
C VAL A 127 0.43 -30.40 -17.11
N VAL A 128 1.61 -30.95 -17.39
CA VAL A 128 2.53 -31.46 -16.36
C VAL A 128 2.80 -30.35 -15.33
N GLY A 129 2.60 -30.68 -14.04
CA GLY A 129 2.76 -29.75 -12.92
C GLY A 129 1.47 -29.14 -12.40
N SER A 130 0.31 -29.45 -13.00
CA SER A 130 -1.00 -28.96 -12.52
C SER A 130 -1.33 -29.48 -11.11
N ASP A 131 -0.87 -30.65 -10.75
CA ASP A 131 -0.96 -31.26 -9.42
C ASP A 131 -0.20 -30.45 -8.34
N LEU A 132 0.91 -29.82 -8.71
CA LEU A 132 1.66 -28.91 -7.84
C LEU A 132 1.09 -27.49 -7.86
N ALA A 133 0.62 -27.02 -9.01
CA ALA A 133 0.11 -25.67 -9.20
C ALA A 133 -1.16 -25.41 -8.37
N ASP A 134 -2.05 -26.39 -8.24
CA ASP A 134 -3.32 -26.24 -7.53
C ASP A 134 -3.13 -25.90 -6.03
N PRO A 135 -2.38 -26.67 -5.22
CA PRO A 135 -2.14 -26.30 -3.83
C PRO A 135 -1.33 -25.01 -3.67
N LEU A 136 -0.38 -24.72 -4.58
CA LEU A 136 0.36 -23.46 -4.52
C LEU A 136 -0.53 -22.25 -4.75
N LEU A 137 -1.46 -22.30 -5.70
CA LEU A 137 -2.40 -21.20 -5.94
C LEU A 137 -3.27 -20.94 -4.70
N ARG A 138 -3.70 -21.97 -3.97
CA ARG A 138 -4.45 -21.81 -2.71
C ARG A 138 -3.65 -21.08 -1.64
N ILE A 139 -2.36 -21.38 -1.51
CA ILE A 139 -1.46 -20.74 -0.53
C ILE A 139 -1.16 -19.29 -0.91
N LEU A 140 -1.10 -18.98 -2.20
CA LEU A 140 -0.74 -17.66 -2.72
C LEU A 140 -1.94 -16.77 -3.06
N ASN A 141 -3.16 -17.24 -2.82
CA ASN A 141 -4.38 -16.52 -3.18
C ASN A 141 -4.48 -15.15 -2.49
N VAL A 142 -4.82 -14.13 -3.27
CA VAL A 142 -4.84 -12.72 -2.84
C VAL A 142 -6.00 -12.38 -1.89
N SER A 143 -7.11 -13.13 -1.96
CA SER A 143 -8.31 -12.86 -1.15
C SER A 143 -8.47 -13.78 0.05
N ILE A 144 -7.56 -14.73 0.26
CA ILE A 144 -7.61 -15.59 1.46
C ILE A 144 -6.87 -14.89 2.60
N PRO A 145 -7.57 -14.52 3.71
CA PRO A 145 -7.01 -13.69 4.77
C PRO A 145 -5.79 -14.27 5.49
N PHE A 146 -5.60 -15.59 5.40
CA PHE A 146 -4.49 -16.34 6.02
C PHE A 146 -3.52 -16.94 4.99
N SER A 147 -3.56 -16.47 3.74
CA SER A 147 -2.62 -16.89 2.71
C SER A 147 -1.23 -16.29 2.96
N LEU A 148 -0.22 -16.85 2.30
CA LEU A 148 1.12 -16.28 2.33
C LEU A 148 1.13 -14.87 1.71
N TYR A 149 0.34 -14.65 0.65
CA TYR A 149 0.17 -13.34 0.03
C TYR A 149 -0.31 -12.29 1.04
N THR A 150 -1.46 -12.54 1.69
CA THR A 150 -2.07 -11.59 2.62
C THR A 150 -1.20 -11.36 3.86
N SER A 151 -0.46 -12.36 4.33
CA SER A 151 0.47 -12.21 5.44
C SER A 151 1.56 -11.17 5.16
N PHE A 152 2.13 -11.15 3.96
CA PHE A 152 3.10 -10.11 3.57
C PHE A 152 2.44 -8.75 3.37
N ASP A 153 1.22 -8.71 2.84
CA ASP A 153 0.49 -7.46 2.62
C ASP A 153 0.14 -6.80 3.97
N TYR A 154 -0.36 -7.56 4.95
CA TYR A 154 -0.61 -7.07 6.30
C TYR A 154 0.68 -6.69 7.04
N LEU A 155 1.79 -7.40 6.83
CA LEU A 155 3.10 -6.99 7.36
C LEU A 155 3.51 -5.62 6.82
N GLY A 156 3.31 -5.38 5.53
CA GLY A 156 3.59 -4.09 4.91
C GLY A 156 2.77 -2.95 5.52
N PHE A 157 1.46 -3.15 5.72
CA PHE A 157 0.60 -2.19 6.39
C PHE A 157 0.95 -2.00 7.87
N TRP A 158 1.34 -3.05 8.57
CA TRP A 158 1.84 -2.92 9.93
C TRP A 158 3.08 -2.02 10.00
N LEU A 159 4.03 -2.21 9.11
CA LEU A 159 5.21 -1.34 9.03
C LEU A 159 4.83 0.11 8.67
N TYR A 160 3.83 0.33 7.81
CA TYR A 160 3.26 1.67 7.59
C TYR A 160 2.64 2.25 8.86
N SER A 161 2.00 1.42 9.69
CA SER A 161 1.43 1.89 10.96
C SER A 161 2.51 2.26 11.97
N VAL A 162 3.63 1.53 12.02
CA VAL A 162 4.82 1.90 12.81
C VAL A 162 5.40 3.22 12.31
N PHE A 163 5.61 3.36 10.99
CA PHE A 163 6.00 4.63 10.37
C PHE A 163 5.07 5.76 10.81
N ALA A 164 3.77 5.56 10.70
CA ALA A 164 2.76 6.56 11.04
C ALA A 164 2.87 7.04 12.49
N LEU A 165 3.03 6.13 13.46
CA LEU A 165 3.24 6.49 14.87
C LEU A 165 4.56 7.26 15.09
N MET A 166 5.61 6.92 14.34
CA MET A 166 6.88 7.63 14.44
C MET A 166 6.76 9.08 13.95
N VAL A 167 5.99 9.34 12.90
CA VAL A 167 5.96 10.64 12.24
C VAL A 167 4.79 11.53 12.63
N ALA A 168 3.71 10.97 13.19
CA ALA A 168 2.49 11.71 13.51
C ALA A 168 2.77 12.97 14.36
N VAL A 169 3.38 12.81 15.53
CA VAL A 169 3.62 13.94 16.45
C VAL A 169 4.55 14.99 15.83
N PRO A 170 5.76 14.67 15.28
CA PRO A 170 6.64 15.68 14.73
C PRO A 170 6.12 16.32 13.42
N LEU A 171 5.16 15.70 12.74
CA LEU A 171 4.52 16.28 11.56
C LEU A 171 3.51 17.38 11.95
N TYR A 172 2.99 17.38 13.18
CA TYR A 172 2.01 18.35 13.62
C TYR A 172 2.57 19.77 13.57
N GLY A 173 1.97 20.62 12.74
CA GLY A 173 2.45 21.99 12.49
C GLY A 173 1.31 22.99 12.34
N PRO A 174 1.61 24.27 12.08
CA PRO A 174 0.60 25.32 11.98
C PRO A 174 -0.35 25.16 10.78
N ALA A 175 0.12 24.57 9.68
CA ALA A 175 -0.68 24.37 8.47
C ALA A 175 -1.78 23.33 8.70
N LEU A 176 -3.00 23.60 8.16
CA LEU A 176 -4.11 22.67 8.28
C LEU A 176 -3.79 21.28 7.70
N ALA A 177 -3.09 21.24 6.57
CA ALA A 177 -2.69 20.00 5.93
C ALA A 177 -1.81 19.14 6.84
N THR A 178 -0.82 19.72 7.54
CA THR A 178 0.03 19.00 8.47
C THR A 178 -0.71 18.52 9.71
N LYS A 179 -1.70 19.29 10.20
CA LYS A 179 -2.56 18.87 11.31
C LYS A 179 -3.42 17.66 10.92
N ILE A 180 -4.10 17.73 9.77
CA ILE A 180 -4.92 16.63 9.25
C ILE A 180 -4.05 15.39 9.06
N SER A 181 -2.91 15.52 8.39
CA SER A 181 -2.02 14.38 8.15
C SER A 181 -1.48 13.76 9.43
N SER A 182 -1.08 14.58 10.40
CA SER A 182 -0.61 14.14 11.72
C SER A 182 -1.67 13.33 12.47
N VAL A 183 -2.89 13.87 12.56
CA VAL A 183 -3.99 13.18 13.25
C VAL A 183 -4.37 11.90 12.52
N SER A 184 -4.50 11.92 11.20
CA SER A 184 -4.85 10.74 10.41
C SER A 184 -3.79 9.65 10.50
N LEU A 185 -2.48 10.00 10.46
CA LEU A 185 -1.40 9.04 10.68
C LEU A 185 -1.41 8.46 12.09
N GLY A 186 -1.62 9.29 13.10
CA GLY A 186 -1.73 8.83 14.49
C GLY A 186 -2.90 7.85 14.66
N LEU A 187 -4.07 8.18 14.14
CA LEU A 187 -5.24 7.32 14.17
C LEU A 187 -5.01 6.02 13.39
N PHE A 188 -4.47 6.09 12.18
CA PHE A 188 -4.11 4.90 11.40
C PHE A 188 -3.18 3.97 12.19
N GLY A 189 -2.11 4.54 12.75
CA GLY A 189 -1.14 3.77 13.54
C GLY A 189 -1.79 3.08 14.74
N ILE A 190 -2.60 3.78 15.51
CA ILE A 190 -3.26 3.23 16.72
C ILE A 190 -4.30 2.19 16.30
N ILE A 191 -5.20 2.51 15.38
CA ILE A 191 -6.29 1.62 14.95
C ILE A 191 -5.71 0.33 14.38
N TYR A 192 -4.68 0.41 13.55
CA TYR A 192 -4.07 -0.78 12.95
C TYR A 192 -3.47 -1.72 14.00
N HIS A 193 -2.81 -1.19 15.03
CA HIS A 193 -2.29 -2.01 16.14
C HIS A 193 -3.40 -2.61 17.00
N VAL A 194 -4.49 -1.87 17.23
CA VAL A 194 -5.66 -2.41 17.96
C VAL A 194 -6.30 -3.54 17.15
N LEU A 195 -6.45 -3.39 15.83
CA LEU A 195 -6.98 -4.46 14.97
C LEU A 195 -6.09 -5.71 14.97
N LEU A 196 -4.76 -5.54 14.93
CA LEU A 196 -3.85 -6.68 15.04
C LEU A 196 -3.99 -7.41 16.38
N LEU A 197 -4.09 -6.67 17.48
CA LEU A 197 -4.30 -7.26 18.81
C LEU A 197 -5.64 -7.99 18.89
N ALA A 198 -6.71 -7.41 18.35
CA ALA A 198 -8.03 -8.04 18.28
C ALA A 198 -8.02 -9.30 17.41
N LEU A 199 -7.30 -9.29 16.27
CA LEU A 199 -7.13 -10.48 15.44
C LEU A 199 -6.38 -11.60 16.19
N TRP A 200 -5.29 -11.28 16.88
CA TRP A 200 -4.53 -12.27 17.66
C TRP A 200 -5.30 -12.79 18.87
N ALA A 201 -6.20 -11.98 19.43
CA ALA A 201 -7.11 -12.40 20.49
C ALA A 201 -8.29 -13.27 19.97
N GLY A 202 -8.46 -13.39 18.64
CA GLY A 202 -9.57 -14.14 18.04
C GLY A 202 -10.90 -13.39 18.00
N GLU A 203 -10.89 -12.08 18.22
CA GLU A 203 -12.08 -11.22 18.21
C GLU A 203 -12.54 -10.82 16.80
N ILE A 204 -11.71 -11.04 15.78
CA ILE A 204 -12.01 -10.75 14.38
C ILE A 204 -12.13 -12.07 13.62
N ALA A 205 -13.30 -12.37 13.05
CA ALA A 205 -13.50 -13.53 12.20
C ALA A 205 -12.74 -13.38 10.88
N SER A 206 -12.30 -14.50 10.28
CA SER A 206 -11.52 -14.48 9.03
C SER A 206 -12.25 -13.74 7.89
N ALA A 207 -13.58 -13.83 7.82
CA ALA A 207 -14.38 -13.13 6.80
C ALA A 207 -14.39 -11.60 6.97
N ASP A 208 -14.14 -11.09 8.19
CA ASP A 208 -14.22 -9.66 8.52
C ASP A 208 -12.85 -8.98 8.51
N ILE A 209 -11.75 -9.71 8.29
CA ILE A 209 -10.39 -9.17 8.31
C ILE A 209 -10.25 -8.06 7.26
N GLU A 210 -10.62 -8.34 6.02
CA GLU A 210 -10.45 -7.37 4.91
C GLU A 210 -11.20 -6.07 5.18
N SER A 211 -12.48 -6.13 5.56
CA SER A 211 -13.31 -4.95 5.82
C SER A 211 -12.80 -4.12 7.00
N SER A 212 -12.34 -4.78 8.07
CA SER A 212 -11.80 -4.13 9.27
C SER A 212 -10.53 -3.34 8.95
N PHE A 213 -9.58 -3.94 8.24
CA PHE A 213 -8.31 -3.31 7.93
C PHE A 213 -8.42 -2.29 6.78
N LEU A 214 -9.36 -2.48 5.83
CA LEU A 214 -9.64 -1.51 4.78
C LEU A 214 -10.09 -0.17 5.37
N GLY A 215 -10.99 -0.19 6.37
CA GLY A 215 -11.46 1.02 7.05
C GLY A 215 -10.31 1.85 7.63
N ALA A 216 -9.34 1.20 8.28
CA ALA A 216 -8.15 1.88 8.79
C ALA A 216 -7.29 2.47 7.66
N SER A 217 -7.14 1.76 6.55
CA SER A 217 -6.30 2.16 5.41
C SER A 217 -6.84 3.40 4.68
N LEU A 218 -8.15 3.70 4.77
CA LEU A 218 -8.73 4.93 4.20
C LEU A 218 -8.13 6.20 4.80
N LEU A 219 -7.64 6.16 6.03
CA LEU A 219 -6.93 7.29 6.64
C LEU A 219 -5.66 7.67 5.88
N LEU A 220 -5.01 6.71 5.21
CA LEU A 220 -3.84 6.99 4.38
C LEU A 220 -4.20 7.80 3.12
N LEU A 221 -5.40 7.63 2.58
CA LEU A 221 -5.88 8.46 1.48
C LEU A 221 -6.08 9.91 1.93
N VAL A 222 -6.62 10.11 3.14
CA VAL A 222 -6.75 11.45 3.74
C VAL A 222 -5.38 12.10 3.91
N VAL A 223 -4.39 11.37 4.43
CA VAL A 223 -2.99 11.84 4.53
C VAL A 223 -2.45 12.23 3.17
N ASN A 224 -2.64 11.38 2.17
CA ASN A 224 -2.14 11.62 0.81
C ASN A 224 -2.71 12.91 0.21
N ILE A 225 -4.02 13.13 0.32
CA ILE A 225 -4.68 14.34 -0.18
C ILE A 225 -4.17 15.59 0.57
N ALA A 226 -4.12 15.54 1.90
CA ALA A 226 -3.66 16.67 2.69
C ALA A 226 -2.19 17.02 2.38
N MET A 227 -1.31 16.00 2.27
CA MET A 227 0.09 16.22 1.94
C MET A 227 0.32 16.71 0.51
N ALA A 228 -0.54 16.37 -0.46
CA ALA A 228 -0.50 16.95 -1.79
C ALA A 228 -0.60 18.49 -1.74
N PHE A 229 -1.54 19.01 -0.96
CA PHE A 229 -1.68 20.47 -0.76
C PHE A 229 -0.45 21.06 -0.05
N GLN A 230 0.09 20.36 0.95
CA GLN A 230 1.27 20.82 1.69
C GLN A 230 2.50 20.93 0.79
N PHE A 231 2.78 19.90 -0.02
CA PHE A 231 3.91 19.90 -0.94
C PHE A 231 3.76 20.95 -2.04
N LYS A 232 2.53 21.10 -2.60
CA LYS A 232 2.25 22.15 -3.58
C LYS A 232 2.50 23.55 -3.00
N GLY A 233 1.98 23.83 -1.81
CA GLY A 233 2.20 25.11 -1.14
C GLY A 233 3.68 25.41 -0.88
N ALA A 234 4.48 24.40 -0.50
CA ALA A 234 5.93 24.54 -0.32
C ALA A 234 6.63 24.91 -1.64
N MET A 235 6.29 24.25 -2.75
CA MET A 235 6.86 24.57 -4.06
C MET A 235 6.50 25.98 -4.55
N ASP A 236 5.29 26.47 -4.25
CA ASP A 236 4.85 27.80 -4.67
C ASP A 236 5.48 28.92 -3.83
N SER A 237 5.83 28.67 -2.57
CA SER A 237 6.52 29.64 -1.69
C SER A 237 7.98 29.83 -2.07
N GLU A 238 8.64 28.84 -2.63
CA GLU A 238 10.05 28.91 -3.08
C GLU A 238 10.23 29.68 -4.41
N LYS A 239 9.15 29.97 -5.13
CA LYS A 239 9.18 30.75 -6.37
C LYS A 239 9.05 32.26 -6.17
N LYS A 240 8.74 32.67 -4.94
CA LYS A 240 8.60 34.09 -4.54
C LYS A 240 9.88 34.60 -3.91
#